data_f22bb711aceb32313188aa2d7195c2cf
#
_entry.id   f22bb711aceb32313188aa2d7195c2cf
#
_cell.length_a   1.000
_cell.length_b   1.000
_cell.length_c   1.000
_cell.angle_alpha   90.00
_cell.angle_beta   90.00
_cell.angle_gamma   90.00
#
_symmetry.space_group_name_H-M   'P 1'
#
loop_
_entity.id
_entity.type
_entity.pdbx_description
1 polymer ?
#
loop_
_entity_poly.entity_id
_entity_poly.type
_entity_poly.pdbx_seq_one_letter_code
_entity_poly.pdbx_strand_id
1 'polypeptide(L)'
;MKSKILLLCLFVSALLGNLKAKSPPAPPAHSNAPATSEEPRYLLFWSSPDKAGELAERVGMKGDGKTRILGFGLPNATFELEKQLRDRIRSAFAAARAHDMAVMLHFDFHLAWKNRPDLWNWFDPNQPGYDPNNKYNVEWHGWDGPPNKVRYLNHGVLERKPPNMCFTSKKIRAEVTRIVSKVIGPVLREEIAKLKAEGKEALFAGVLVGLEPGIDDYSQPDPEVARLIKEDGVPATPLGYRALLDRGFSADHPPEDFHQALAKIIQETIAFWCEQFVAAGILPEKLYPHVAAPAPVETTSAPIWTAFNKYSRPGWSTYAVQVLGEGFKPIYDELEKHGSPAWAGVEANAGMPGLSVVDWETYLAWHYNHGCVLVGVNMGATGTDLPKRLWDSAFSGEAIAAYRKFLTGQPLVEKPVDHPQLRIQAKLKRVRAGIERWLSSGKDPSAVGKLMEGIPPLANAGKLDELEKLVDQALEMLGETEKVPEAYRGFRK
;
A
#
# COMPACT_ATOMS: atom_id res chain seq x y z
N MET A 1 -29.41 -10.88 -20.41
CA MET A 1 -29.73 -9.66 -19.69
C MET A 1 -29.29 -9.70 -18.23
N LYS A 2 -29.60 -10.71 -17.42
CA LYS A 2 -29.16 -10.84 -16.02
C LYS A 2 -27.62 -10.78 -15.85
N SER A 3 -26.83 -11.38 -16.75
CA SER A 3 -25.35 -11.34 -16.73
C SER A 3 -24.75 -9.95 -16.99
N LYS A 4 -25.35 -9.11 -17.83
CA LYS A 4 -24.83 -7.75 -18.10
C LYS A 4 -25.08 -6.78 -16.93
N ILE A 5 -26.18 -6.95 -16.21
CA ILE A 5 -26.47 -6.15 -15.00
C ILE A 5 -25.52 -6.56 -13.87
N LEU A 6 -25.20 -7.85 -13.75
CA LEU A 6 -24.21 -8.33 -12.80
C LEU A 6 -22.79 -7.80 -13.14
N LEU A 7 -22.45 -7.72 -14.43
CA LEU A 7 -21.17 -7.17 -14.90
C LEU A 7 -21.08 -5.67 -14.66
N LEU A 8 -22.17 -4.91 -14.83
CA LEU A 8 -22.22 -3.48 -14.53
C LEU A 8 -22.14 -3.21 -13.02
N CYS A 9 -22.76 -4.07 -12.20
CA CYS A 9 -22.61 -4.04 -10.74
C CYS A 9 -21.18 -4.40 -10.31
N LEU A 10 -20.49 -5.27 -11.05
CA LEU A 10 -19.07 -5.60 -10.82
C LEU A 10 -18.13 -4.45 -11.23
N PHE A 11 -18.44 -3.73 -12.32
CA PHE A 11 -17.66 -2.55 -12.73
C PHE A 11 -17.82 -1.39 -11.75
N VAL A 12 -19.01 -1.22 -11.17
CA VAL A 12 -19.25 -0.28 -10.05
C VAL A 12 -18.62 -0.84 -8.76
N SER A 13 -18.44 -2.16 -8.62
CA SER A 13 -17.77 -2.81 -7.48
C SER A 13 -16.27 -2.62 -7.49
N ALA A 14 -15.62 -2.55 -8.65
CA ALA A 14 -14.23 -2.21 -8.79
C ALA A 14 -13.91 -0.78 -8.28
N LEU A 15 -14.92 0.08 -8.23
CA LEU A 15 -14.85 1.40 -7.60
C LEU A 15 -15.17 1.39 -6.08
N LEU A 16 -15.67 0.29 -5.51
CA LEU A 16 -16.31 0.29 -4.18
C LEU A 16 -16.05 -0.99 -3.35
N GLY A 17 -14.88 -1.60 -3.45
CA GLY A 17 -14.55 -2.82 -2.71
C GLY A 17 -14.93 -2.79 -1.24
N ASN A 18 -15.83 -3.69 -0.86
CA ASN A 18 -15.93 -4.22 0.50
C ASN A 18 -16.84 -5.46 0.51
N LEU A 19 -16.26 -6.63 0.41
CA LEU A 19 -16.86 -7.85 0.91
C LEU A 19 -16.52 -7.96 2.39
N LYS A 20 -17.52 -8.06 3.26
CA LYS A 20 -17.34 -8.33 4.68
C LYS A 20 -16.74 -9.73 4.85
N ALA A 21 -15.41 -9.82 4.88
CA ALA A 21 -14.75 -10.98 5.48
C ALA A 21 -14.98 -10.92 7.00
N LYS A 22 -15.43 -12.03 7.60
CA LYS A 22 -15.41 -12.17 9.06
C LYS A 22 -13.96 -12.08 9.51
N SER A 23 -13.65 -11.10 10.34
CA SER A 23 -12.31 -10.95 10.94
C SER A 23 -11.93 -12.23 11.66
N PRO A 24 -10.70 -12.73 11.47
CA PRO A 24 -10.17 -13.84 12.28
C PRO A 24 -10.09 -13.42 13.76
N PRO A 25 -10.06 -14.38 14.69
CA PRO A 25 -9.88 -14.07 16.10
C PRO A 25 -8.58 -13.29 16.30
N ALA A 26 -8.63 -12.27 17.16
CA ALA A 26 -7.50 -11.39 17.45
C ALA A 26 -6.25 -12.19 17.83
N PRO A 27 -5.08 -11.88 17.25
CA PRO A 27 -3.82 -12.45 17.71
C PRO A 27 -3.56 -12.01 19.16
N PRO A 28 -2.78 -12.80 19.94
CA PRO A 28 -2.50 -12.48 21.33
C PRO A 28 -1.84 -11.11 21.45
N ALA A 29 -2.22 -10.35 22.47
CA ALA A 29 -1.75 -9.02 22.76
C ALA A 29 -0.22 -8.92 22.73
N HIS A 30 0.30 -8.07 21.85
CA HIS A 30 1.72 -7.77 21.74
C HIS A 30 1.94 -6.26 21.75
N SER A 31 3.10 -5.85 22.23
CA SER A 31 3.61 -4.54 22.62
C SER A 31 3.53 -3.42 21.56
N ASN A 32 2.37 -3.18 21.00
CA ASN A 32 2.15 -2.00 20.17
C ASN A 32 1.57 -0.90 21.06
N ALA A 33 2.44 -0.22 21.81
CA ALA A 33 2.02 0.92 22.60
C ALA A 33 1.58 2.08 21.69
N PRO A 34 0.59 2.88 22.11
CA PRO A 34 0.26 4.14 21.45
C PRO A 34 1.50 5.03 21.37
N ALA A 35 1.57 5.91 20.36
CA ALA A 35 2.64 6.89 20.26
C ALA A 35 2.65 7.80 21.49
N THR A 36 3.82 7.94 22.13
CA THR A 36 3.97 8.86 23.25
C THR A 36 4.23 10.29 22.75
N SER A 37 4.00 11.30 23.59
CA SER A 37 4.28 12.70 23.24
C SER A 37 5.77 12.99 23.02
N GLU A 38 6.65 12.17 23.58
CA GLU A 38 8.11 12.31 23.51
C GLU A 38 8.74 11.52 22.36
N GLU A 39 7.95 10.65 21.71
CA GLU A 39 8.45 9.84 20.62
C GLU A 39 8.71 10.70 19.37
N PRO A 40 9.87 10.51 18.67
CA PRO A 40 10.14 11.20 17.42
C PRO A 40 9.09 10.88 16.34
N ARG A 41 8.60 11.93 15.67
CA ARG A 41 7.71 11.83 14.51
C ARG A 41 8.43 12.36 13.28
N TYR A 42 8.23 11.69 12.16
CA TYR A 42 9.02 11.88 10.96
C TYR A 42 8.18 12.31 9.78
N LEU A 43 8.65 13.35 9.08
CA LEU A 43 8.20 13.69 7.73
C LEU A 43 9.33 13.36 6.77
N LEU A 44 9.16 12.34 5.96
CA LEU A 44 10.19 11.84 5.05
C LEU A 44 9.79 12.06 3.60
N PHE A 45 10.79 12.20 2.73
CA PHE A 45 10.61 12.23 1.29
C PHE A 45 11.37 11.07 0.66
N TRP A 46 10.72 10.30 -0.21
CA TRP A 46 11.39 9.21 -0.94
C TRP A 46 12.39 9.80 -1.92
N SER A 47 13.66 9.69 -1.63
CA SER A 47 14.73 10.35 -2.40
C SER A 47 16.07 9.67 -2.25
N SER A 48 16.99 9.98 -3.15
CA SER A 48 18.38 9.56 -3.03
C SER A 48 19.16 10.45 -2.02
N PRO A 49 20.21 9.92 -1.38
CA PRO A 49 20.97 10.62 -0.35
C PRO A 49 21.61 11.95 -0.82
N ASP A 50 22.00 12.04 -2.10
CA ASP A 50 22.57 13.25 -2.70
C ASP A 50 21.57 14.41 -2.80
N LYS A 51 20.27 14.13 -2.68
CA LYS A 51 19.21 15.13 -2.69
C LYS A 51 18.80 15.64 -1.29
N ALA A 52 19.37 15.09 -0.23
CA ALA A 52 19.00 15.46 1.13
C ALA A 52 19.12 16.97 1.40
N GLY A 53 20.22 17.61 0.96
CA GLY A 53 20.42 19.06 1.07
C GLY A 53 19.34 19.86 0.32
N GLU A 54 19.05 19.51 -0.92
CA GLU A 54 18.01 20.16 -1.74
C GLU A 54 16.62 20.04 -1.06
N LEU A 55 16.27 18.90 -0.50
CA LEU A 55 15.01 18.71 0.22
C LEU A 55 14.92 19.63 1.45
N ALA A 56 15.99 19.73 2.24
CA ALA A 56 16.03 20.61 3.39
C ALA A 56 15.87 22.09 3.00
N GLU A 57 16.50 22.50 1.90
CA GLU A 57 16.37 23.87 1.37
C GLU A 57 14.95 24.16 0.88
N ARG A 58 14.32 23.22 0.16
CA ARG A 58 12.94 23.38 -0.35
C ARG A 58 11.93 23.52 0.78
N VAL A 59 12.01 22.70 1.80
CA VAL A 59 11.15 22.81 2.98
C VAL A 59 11.51 24.04 3.83
N GLY A 60 12.80 24.42 3.88
CA GLY A 60 13.31 25.58 4.60
C GLY A 60 13.48 25.38 6.11
N MET A 61 13.27 24.16 6.61
CA MET A 61 13.51 23.77 7.99
C MET A 61 13.63 22.25 8.13
N LYS A 62 14.22 21.77 9.23
CA LYS A 62 14.46 20.35 9.50
C LYS A 62 13.73 19.84 10.76
N GLY A 63 13.01 20.71 11.46
CA GLY A 63 12.42 20.41 12.76
C GLY A 63 13.41 20.62 13.91
N ASP A 64 13.10 20.03 15.06
CA ASP A 64 13.91 20.18 16.30
C ASP A 64 15.01 19.11 16.46
N GLY A 65 15.05 18.15 15.54
CA GLY A 65 16.00 17.03 15.57
C GLY A 65 15.72 15.99 16.67
N LYS A 66 14.62 16.11 17.40
CA LYS A 66 14.24 15.23 18.53
C LYS A 66 12.82 14.69 18.41
N THR A 67 11.83 15.57 18.35
CA THR A 67 10.41 15.20 18.35
C THR A 67 9.72 15.40 17.02
N ARG A 68 10.23 16.29 16.17
CA ARG A 68 9.73 16.56 14.82
C ARG A 68 10.90 16.66 13.88
N ILE A 69 11.04 15.72 12.97
CA ILE A 69 12.26 15.57 12.17
C ILE A 69 11.90 15.42 10.70
N LEU A 70 12.49 16.31 9.88
CA LEU A 70 12.52 16.14 8.43
C LEU A 70 13.53 15.07 8.06
N GLY A 71 13.23 14.28 7.04
CA GLY A 71 14.14 13.26 6.57
C GLY A 71 13.90 12.82 5.15
N PHE A 72 14.58 11.75 4.79
CA PHE A 72 14.39 11.09 3.50
C PHE A 72 14.35 9.58 3.67
N GLY A 73 13.63 8.92 2.74
CA GLY A 73 13.58 7.48 2.63
C GLY A 73 14.34 7.02 1.40
N LEU A 74 15.31 6.12 1.56
CA LEU A 74 16.07 5.53 0.47
C LEU A 74 15.39 4.24 -0.01
N PRO A 75 14.82 4.20 -1.23
CA PRO A 75 14.35 2.96 -1.80
C PRO A 75 15.54 2.05 -2.14
N ASN A 76 15.47 0.80 -1.71
CA ASN A 76 16.52 -0.18 -1.95
C ASN A 76 15.97 -1.41 -2.68
N ALA A 77 16.76 -1.91 -3.60
CA ALA A 77 16.60 -3.25 -4.11
C ALA A 77 17.41 -4.21 -3.24
N THR A 78 16.74 -5.10 -2.53
CA THR A 78 17.39 -6.02 -1.57
C THR A 78 18.31 -7.03 -2.25
N PHE A 79 18.02 -7.40 -3.48
CA PHE A 79 18.80 -8.35 -4.29
C PHE A 79 19.79 -7.68 -5.25
N GLU A 80 20.39 -6.58 -4.82
CA GLU A 80 21.53 -5.96 -5.49
C GLU A 80 22.85 -6.69 -5.16
N LEU A 81 23.95 -6.31 -5.83
CA LEU A 81 25.27 -6.75 -5.43
C LEU A 81 25.55 -6.31 -3.99
N GLU A 82 26.01 -7.23 -3.16
CA GLU A 82 26.16 -7.00 -1.71
C GLU A 82 27.00 -5.76 -1.37
N LYS A 83 28.08 -5.53 -2.15
CA LYS A 83 28.92 -4.36 -1.98
C LYS A 83 28.13 -3.06 -2.23
N GLN A 84 27.37 -3.00 -3.33
CA GLN A 84 26.57 -1.83 -3.67
C GLN A 84 25.50 -1.56 -2.61
N LEU A 85 24.85 -2.61 -2.12
CA LEU A 85 23.85 -2.50 -1.06
C LEU A 85 24.45 -1.92 0.23
N ARG A 86 25.62 -2.43 0.65
CA ARG A 86 26.34 -1.89 1.83
C ARG A 86 26.74 -0.43 1.64
N ASP A 87 27.27 -0.08 0.47
CA ASP A 87 27.72 1.28 0.16
C ASP A 87 26.55 2.27 0.13
N ARG A 88 25.39 1.85 -0.42
CA ARG A 88 24.17 2.66 -0.41
C ARG A 88 23.65 2.91 1.01
N ILE A 89 23.61 1.90 1.86
CA ILE A 89 23.24 2.07 3.27
C ILE A 89 24.16 3.09 3.96
N ARG A 90 25.48 2.94 3.82
CA ARG A 90 26.46 3.88 4.41
C ARG A 90 26.27 5.30 3.86
N SER A 91 26.07 5.45 2.57
CA SER A 91 25.84 6.75 1.94
C SER A 91 24.59 7.44 2.50
N ALA A 92 23.50 6.69 2.72
CA ALA A 92 22.28 7.24 3.30
C ALA A 92 22.51 7.76 4.73
N PHE A 93 23.17 6.98 5.58
CA PHE A 93 23.50 7.42 6.93
C PHE A 93 24.50 8.58 6.95
N ALA A 94 25.47 8.61 6.04
CA ALA A 94 26.40 9.73 5.91
C ALA A 94 25.67 11.03 5.54
N ALA A 95 24.72 10.98 4.59
CA ALA A 95 23.88 12.11 4.22
C ALA A 95 23.00 12.57 5.40
N ALA A 96 22.40 11.62 6.14
CA ALA A 96 21.60 11.93 7.32
C ALA A 96 22.41 12.73 8.36
N ARG A 97 23.65 12.29 8.66
CA ARG A 97 24.55 12.99 9.58
C ARG A 97 24.98 14.37 9.06
N ALA A 98 25.33 14.44 7.77
CA ALA A 98 25.81 15.68 7.15
C ALA A 98 24.75 16.79 7.10
N HIS A 99 23.49 16.40 6.93
CA HIS A 99 22.39 17.35 6.79
C HIS A 99 21.49 17.44 8.02
N ASP A 100 21.76 16.70 9.11
CA ASP A 100 20.89 16.58 10.30
C ASP A 100 19.45 16.25 9.92
N MET A 101 19.27 15.26 9.05
CA MET A 101 17.98 14.77 8.57
C MET A 101 17.77 13.33 8.97
N ALA A 102 16.51 12.95 9.21
CA ALA A 102 16.18 11.55 9.46
C ALA A 102 16.38 10.70 8.20
N VAL A 103 16.72 9.43 8.42
CA VAL A 103 16.86 8.43 7.35
C VAL A 103 16.00 7.20 7.63
N MET A 104 15.25 6.76 6.62
CA MET A 104 14.58 5.47 6.58
C MET A 104 15.13 4.66 5.39
N LEU A 105 15.29 3.36 5.58
CA LEU A 105 15.74 2.47 4.52
C LEU A 105 14.59 1.54 4.13
N HIS A 106 14.37 1.37 2.84
CA HIS A 106 13.34 0.50 2.31
C HIS A 106 13.96 -0.74 1.68
N PHE A 107 13.56 -1.92 2.14
CA PHE A 107 14.02 -3.20 1.61
C PHE A 107 12.85 -3.99 0.99
N ASP A 108 12.89 -4.12 -0.32
CA ASP A 108 11.93 -4.89 -1.10
C ASP A 108 12.50 -6.27 -1.44
N PHE A 109 11.84 -7.33 -1.01
CA PHE A 109 12.28 -8.71 -1.24
C PHE A 109 11.61 -9.36 -2.46
N HIS A 110 10.47 -8.87 -2.93
CA HIS A 110 9.70 -9.59 -3.93
C HIS A 110 9.68 -8.94 -5.32
N LEU A 111 9.64 -7.61 -5.45
CA LEU A 111 9.78 -6.97 -6.75
C LEU A 111 11.24 -6.88 -7.20
N ALA A 112 12.16 -6.71 -6.23
CA ALA A 112 13.59 -6.63 -6.49
C ALA A 112 14.22 -7.97 -6.91
N TRP A 113 13.55 -9.10 -6.74
CA TRP A 113 14.13 -10.41 -7.08
C TRP A 113 14.35 -10.61 -8.59
N LYS A 114 13.90 -9.67 -9.42
CA LYS A 114 14.24 -9.64 -10.85
C LYS A 114 15.75 -9.78 -11.12
N ASN A 115 16.58 -9.34 -10.19
CA ASN A 115 18.03 -9.40 -10.26
C ASN A 115 18.60 -10.77 -9.86
N ARG A 116 17.75 -11.72 -9.50
CA ARG A 116 18.11 -13.05 -9.00
C ARG A 116 17.45 -14.18 -9.80
N PRO A 117 17.78 -14.29 -11.12
CA PRO A 117 17.22 -15.34 -11.96
C PRO A 117 17.55 -16.75 -11.46
N ASP A 118 18.61 -16.92 -10.68
CA ASP A 118 18.96 -18.15 -9.97
C ASP A 118 17.92 -18.59 -8.93
N LEU A 119 16.96 -17.73 -8.58
CA LEU A 119 15.85 -18.04 -7.69
C LEU A 119 14.53 -18.32 -8.42
N TRP A 120 14.33 -17.79 -9.62
CA TRP A 120 13.04 -17.86 -10.31
C TRP A 120 13.09 -18.43 -11.74
N ASN A 121 14.23 -18.43 -12.43
CA ASN A 121 14.30 -18.93 -13.79
C ASN A 121 14.25 -20.47 -13.81
N TRP A 122 13.05 -20.99 -13.96
CA TRP A 122 12.78 -22.42 -14.09
C TRP A 122 12.47 -22.85 -15.53
N PHE A 123 12.25 -21.90 -16.46
CA PHE A 123 11.63 -22.15 -17.75
C PHE A 123 12.50 -21.81 -18.97
N ASP A 124 13.53 -20.97 -18.82
CA ASP A 124 14.40 -20.59 -19.95
C ASP A 124 15.86 -21.03 -19.72
N PRO A 125 16.25 -22.17 -20.33
CA PRO A 125 17.62 -22.68 -20.18
C PRO A 125 18.68 -21.81 -20.83
N ASN A 126 18.31 -20.85 -21.71
CA ASN A 126 19.23 -19.96 -22.36
C ASN A 126 19.53 -18.69 -21.53
N GLN A 127 18.83 -18.45 -20.47
CA GLN A 127 19.06 -17.32 -19.59
C GLN A 127 19.86 -17.73 -18.33
N PRO A 128 20.65 -16.81 -17.78
CA PRO A 128 21.39 -17.05 -16.54
C PRO A 128 20.49 -17.53 -15.40
N GLY A 129 21.02 -18.35 -14.51
CA GLY A 129 20.34 -18.79 -13.33
C GLY A 129 19.29 -19.88 -13.55
N TYR A 130 19.21 -20.47 -14.74
CA TYR A 130 18.29 -21.57 -15.01
C TYR A 130 18.51 -22.75 -14.08
N ASP A 131 17.46 -23.13 -13.40
CA ASP A 131 17.34 -24.38 -12.64
C ASP A 131 15.85 -24.80 -12.67
N PRO A 132 15.50 -25.98 -13.24
CA PRO A 132 14.11 -26.43 -13.31
C PRO A 132 13.43 -26.56 -11.92
N ASN A 133 14.21 -26.67 -10.83
CA ASN A 133 13.68 -26.70 -9.47
C ASN A 133 13.23 -25.31 -8.97
N ASN A 134 13.63 -24.23 -9.63
CA ASN A 134 13.11 -22.88 -9.31
C ASN A 134 11.59 -22.77 -9.50
N LYS A 135 10.94 -23.73 -10.18
CA LYS A 135 9.48 -23.84 -10.24
C LYS A 135 8.81 -23.92 -8.85
N TYR A 136 9.52 -24.36 -7.83
CA TYR A 136 9.03 -24.40 -6.45
C TYR A 136 9.22 -23.09 -5.69
N ASN A 137 9.88 -22.11 -6.29
CA ASN A 137 10.09 -20.78 -5.72
C ASN A 137 9.09 -19.75 -6.28
N VAL A 138 8.27 -20.14 -7.26
CA VAL A 138 7.26 -19.29 -7.89
C VAL A 138 5.86 -19.80 -7.61
N GLU A 139 4.87 -18.93 -7.68
CA GLU A 139 3.48 -19.34 -7.51
C GLU A 139 2.96 -20.15 -8.70
N TRP A 140 1.91 -20.92 -8.48
CA TRP A 140 1.29 -21.80 -9.47
C TRP A 140 -0.14 -21.36 -9.77
N HIS A 141 -0.61 -21.72 -10.96
CA HIS A 141 -1.95 -21.44 -11.48
C HIS A 141 -3.02 -22.51 -11.09
N GLY A 142 -2.63 -23.53 -10.39
CA GLY A 142 -3.49 -24.64 -9.95
C GLY A 142 -2.74 -25.60 -9.04
N TRP A 143 -3.45 -26.58 -8.46
CA TRP A 143 -2.90 -27.57 -7.54
C TRP A 143 -1.77 -28.41 -8.18
N ASP A 144 -1.88 -28.70 -9.48
CA ASP A 144 -0.90 -29.44 -10.27
C ASP A 144 -0.06 -28.56 -11.19
N GLY A 145 -0.14 -27.23 -11.03
CA GLY A 145 0.53 -26.25 -11.88
C GLY A 145 -0.39 -25.67 -12.95
N PRO A 146 0.13 -25.07 -14.02
CA PRO A 146 1.57 -24.83 -14.26
C PRO A 146 2.15 -23.79 -13.31
N PRO A 147 3.49 -23.82 -13.10
CA PRO A 147 4.18 -22.74 -12.41
C PRO A 147 4.12 -21.44 -13.22
N ASN A 148 4.00 -20.30 -12.53
CA ASN A 148 3.95 -18.98 -13.16
C ASN A 148 5.27 -18.63 -13.83
N LYS A 149 5.21 -17.91 -14.98
CA LYS A 149 6.38 -17.46 -15.75
C LYS A 149 6.55 -15.95 -15.77
N VAL A 150 5.47 -15.22 -15.51
CA VAL A 150 5.46 -13.78 -15.65
C VAL A 150 4.45 -13.17 -14.69
N ARG A 151 4.78 -12.01 -14.14
CA ARG A 151 3.89 -11.13 -13.40
C ARG A 151 3.59 -9.88 -14.22
N TYR A 152 2.37 -9.38 -14.14
CA TYR A 152 1.98 -8.12 -14.73
C TYR A 152 1.85 -7.06 -13.64
N LEU A 153 2.56 -5.96 -13.78
CA LEU A 153 2.52 -4.85 -12.84
C LEU A 153 2.12 -3.58 -13.58
N ASN A 154 1.07 -2.93 -13.09
CA ASN A 154 0.60 -1.66 -13.65
C ASN A 154 0.70 -0.55 -12.60
N HIS A 155 1.78 0.22 -12.64
CA HIS A 155 1.95 1.44 -11.84
C HIS A 155 1.90 2.69 -12.76
N GLY A 156 0.88 2.74 -13.65
CA GLY A 156 0.77 3.74 -14.70
C GLY A 156 1.56 3.41 -15.97
N VAL A 157 2.44 2.41 -15.90
CA VAL A 157 3.08 1.74 -17.04
C VAL A 157 2.96 0.25 -16.81
N LEU A 158 2.33 -0.43 -17.77
CA LEU A 158 2.14 -1.88 -17.70
C LEU A 158 3.45 -2.59 -18.08
N GLU A 159 3.96 -3.38 -17.16
CA GLU A 159 5.23 -4.08 -17.31
C GLU A 159 5.09 -5.59 -17.08
N ARG A 160 5.85 -6.37 -17.88
CA ARG A 160 6.13 -7.77 -17.56
C ARG A 160 7.28 -7.86 -16.58
N LYS A 161 7.06 -8.51 -15.45
CA LYS A 161 8.04 -8.74 -14.39
C LYS A 161 8.35 -10.25 -14.27
N PRO A 162 9.42 -10.66 -13.57
CA PRO A 162 9.62 -12.06 -13.19
C PRO A 162 8.39 -12.64 -12.51
N PRO A 163 8.24 -13.98 -12.48
CA PRO A 163 7.08 -14.65 -11.93
C PRO A 163 6.74 -14.21 -10.49
N ASN A 164 5.50 -14.40 -10.07
CA ASN A 164 5.11 -14.21 -8.68
C ASN A 164 5.92 -15.12 -7.76
N MET A 165 6.52 -14.53 -6.73
CA MET A 165 7.30 -15.24 -5.72
C MET A 165 6.39 -16.12 -4.86
N CYS A 166 6.77 -17.38 -4.67
CA CYS A 166 6.16 -18.23 -3.66
C CYS A 166 6.68 -17.84 -2.27
N PHE A 167 5.87 -17.18 -1.48
CA PHE A 167 6.25 -16.65 -0.17
C PHE A 167 6.59 -17.71 0.88
N THR A 168 6.20 -18.96 0.65
CA THR A 168 6.52 -20.09 1.52
C THR A 168 7.80 -20.82 1.13
N SER A 169 8.41 -20.48 -0.03
CA SER A 169 9.62 -21.14 -0.52
C SER A 169 10.75 -21.11 0.51
N LYS A 170 11.23 -22.31 0.89
CA LYS A 170 12.36 -22.46 1.82
C LYS A 170 13.64 -21.85 1.29
N LYS A 171 13.91 -21.94 -0.02
CA LYS A 171 15.10 -21.39 -0.67
C LYS A 171 15.10 -19.86 -0.58
N ILE A 172 13.96 -19.22 -0.88
CA ILE A 172 13.81 -17.77 -0.78
C ILE A 172 13.93 -17.31 0.67
N ARG A 173 13.23 -17.96 1.61
CA ARG A 173 13.31 -17.60 3.02
C ARG A 173 14.73 -17.73 3.57
N ALA A 174 15.48 -18.76 3.19
CA ALA A 174 16.88 -18.91 3.55
C ALA A 174 17.74 -17.76 3.00
N GLU A 175 17.49 -17.35 1.75
CA GLU A 175 18.23 -16.25 1.13
C GLU A 175 17.91 -14.90 1.78
N VAL A 176 16.65 -14.63 2.10
CA VAL A 176 16.27 -13.42 2.87
C VAL A 176 16.97 -13.40 4.22
N THR A 177 16.95 -14.53 4.95
CA THR A 177 17.68 -14.66 6.23
C THR A 177 19.17 -14.39 6.05
N ARG A 178 19.79 -14.94 5.01
CA ARG A 178 21.21 -14.73 4.70
C ARG A 178 21.52 -13.25 4.43
N ILE A 179 20.75 -12.61 3.56
CA ILE A 179 20.97 -11.21 3.17
C ILE A 179 20.80 -10.30 4.39
N VAL A 180 19.73 -10.46 5.15
CA VAL A 180 19.51 -9.61 6.34
C VAL A 180 20.58 -9.86 7.39
N SER A 181 20.91 -11.12 7.73
CA SER A 181 21.86 -11.42 8.79
C SER A 181 23.33 -11.13 8.44
N LYS A 182 23.74 -11.28 7.17
CA LYS A 182 25.14 -11.21 6.75
C LYS A 182 25.50 -9.94 5.97
N VAL A 183 24.54 -9.27 5.37
CA VAL A 183 24.78 -8.10 4.52
C VAL A 183 24.20 -6.85 5.14
N ILE A 184 22.87 -6.79 5.32
CA ILE A 184 22.15 -5.59 5.75
C ILE A 184 22.38 -5.29 7.24
N GLY A 185 22.08 -6.26 8.10
CA GLY A 185 22.10 -6.09 9.55
C GLY A 185 23.44 -5.61 10.14
N PRO A 186 24.60 -6.18 9.72
CA PRO A 186 25.89 -5.69 10.19
C PRO A 186 26.11 -4.20 9.89
N VAL A 187 25.78 -3.74 8.68
CA VAL A 187 25.95 -2.33 8.29
C VAL A 187 24.97 -1.43 9.02
N LEU A 188 23.71 -1.86 9.17
CA LEU A 188 22.72 -1.09 9.94
C LEU A 188 23.17 -0.87 11.37
N ARG A 189 23.62 -1.93 12.06
CA ARG A 189 24.13 -1.80 13.45
C ARG A 189 25.33 -0.87 13.55
N GLU A 190 26.27 -0.96 12.60
CA GLU A 190 27.44 -0.07 12.52
C GLU A 190 27.00 1.39 12.41
N GLU A 191 26.11 1.70 11.48
CA GLU A 191 25.69 3.08 11.21
C GLU A 191 24.78 3.65 12.32
N ILE A 192 23.89 2.83 12.90
CA ILE A 192 23.07 3.22 14.06
C ILE A 192 23.98 3.50 15.27
N ALA A 193 25.02 2.68 15.49
CA ALA A 193 25.98 2.93 16.56
C ALA A 193 26.73 4.25 16.37
N LYS A 194 27.07 4.62 15.12
CA LYS A 194 27.68 5.95 14.83
C LYS A 194 26.70 7.08 15.16
N LEU A 195 25.44 7.00 14.77
CA LEU A 195 24.42 7.99 15.13
C LEU A 195 24.30 8.13 16.65
N LYS A 196 24.28 7.01 17.37
CA LYS A 196 24.21 7.00 18.83
C LYS A 196 25.45 7.65 19.47
N ALA A 197 26.64 7.36 18.96
CA ALA A 197 27.87 7.96 19.46
C ALA A 197 27.93 9.50 19.25
N GLU A 198 27.22 10.00 18.24
CA GLU A 198 27.07 11.41 17.93
C GLU A 198 25.87 12.08 18.66
N GLY A 199 25.08 11.33 19.46
CA GLY A 199 23.86 11.83 20.10
C GLY A 199 22.74 12.14 19.09
N LYS A 200 22.77 11.47 17.94
CA LYS A 200 21.87 11.67 16.79
C LYS A 200 20.99 10.43 16.51
N GLU A 201 20.76 9.57 17.48
CA GLU A 201 19.99 8.34 17.32
C GLU A 201 18.57 8.59 16.81
N ALA A 202 17.99 9.74 17.13
CA ALA A 202 16.67 10.15 16.62
C ALA A 202 16.64 10.30 15.09
N LEU A 203 17.78 10.47 14.41
CA LEU A 203 17.83 10.52 12.95
C LEU A 203 17.60 9.16 12.30
N PHE A 204 17.67 8.04 13.01
CA PHE A 204 17.25 6.76 12.48
C PHE A 204 15.72 6.62 12.58
N ALA A 205 15.01 6.91 11.50
CA ALA A 205 13.56 6.80 11.45
C ALA A 205 13.09 5.33 11.45
N GLY A 206 13.85 4.43 10.80
CA GLY A 206 13.55 3.02 10.80
C GLY A 206 13.83 2.32 9.47
N VAL A 207 13.21 1.16 9.33
CA VAL A 207 13.27 0.32 8.13
C VAL A 207 11.86 0.03 7.64
N LEU A 208 11.62 0.30 6.36
CA LEU A 208 10.44 -0.13 5.64
C LEU A 208 10.70 -1.50 5.01
N VAL A 209 9.79 -2.44 5.22
CA VAL A 209 9.96 -3.84 4.84
C VAL A 209 8.90 -4.27 3.83
N GLY A 210 9.36 -4.73 2.67
CA GLY A 210 8.50 -5.11 1.54
C GLY A 210 8.02 -3.91 0.72
N LEU A 211 7.35 -4.18 -0.38
CA LEU A 211 6.67 -3.20 -1.24
C LEU A 211 5.36 -3.80 -1.70
N GLU A 212 4.29 -3.50 -0.97
CA GLU A 212 2.93 -3.96 -1.26
C GLU A 212 2.86 -5.46 -1.63
N PRO A 213 3.32 -6.36 -0.72
CA PRO A 213 3.38 -7.77 -1.03
C PRO A 213 1.99 -8.33 -1.28
N GLY A 214 1.84 -9.03 -2.40
CA GLY A 214 0.58 -9.63 -2.82
C GLY A 214 0.81 -10.87 -3.68
N ILE A 215 -0.24 -11.67 -3.80
CA ILE A 215 -0.31 -12.83 -4.70
C ILE A 215 -1.39 -12.50 -5.73
N ASP A 216 -1.02 -12.49 -7.01
CA ASP A 216 -1.89 -12.02 -8.08
C ASP A 216 -3.06 -12.99 -8.35
N ASP A 217 -4.18 -12.43 -8.76
CA ASP A 217 -5.34 -13.18 -9.26
C ASP A 217 -5.65 -12.73 -10.70
N TYR A 218 -5.45 -13.62 -11.65
CA TYR A 218 -5.69 -13.35 -13.07
C TYR A 218 -7.08 -13.82 -13.54
N SER A 219 -7.99 -14.18 -12.64
CA SER A 219 -9.34 -14.60 -13.00
C SER A 219 -10.22 -13.44 -13.47
N GLN A 220 -9.93 -12.22 -13.01
CA GLN A 220 -10.65 -11.00 -13.36
C GLN A 220 -9.70 -9.81 -13.55
N PRO A 221 -8.76 -9.90 -14.51
CA PRO A 221 -7.76 -8.87 -14.72
C PRO A 221 -8.37 -7.62 -15.36
N ASP A 222 -7.69 -6.47 -15.20
CA ASP A 222 -8.04 -5.31 -16.00
C ASP A 222 -7.85 -5.58 -17.51
N PRO A 223 -8.50 -4.80 -18.41
CA PRO A 223 -8.48 -5.09 -19.84
C PRO A 223 -7.09 -5.15 -20.47
N GLU A 224 -6.14 -4.35 -19.99
CA GLU A 224 -4.78 -4.32 -20.52
C GLU A 224 -3.97 -5.53 -20.06
N VAL A 225 -4.11 -5.90 -18.77
CA VAL A 225 -3.53 -7.13 -18.23
C VAL A 225 -4.15 -8.36 -18.90
N ALA A 226 -5.47 -8.38 -19.11
CA ALA A 226 -6.16 -9.46 -19.83
C ALA A 226 -5.59 -9.68 -21.24
N ARG A 227 -5.28 -8.59 -21.95
CA ARG A 227 -4.62 -8.66 -23.26
C ARG A 227 -3.25 -9.34 -23.17
N LEU A 228 -2.42 -8.94 -22.21
CA LEU A 228 -1.09 -9.52 -22.04
C LEU A 228 -1.15 -11.00 -21.61
N ILE A 229 -2.05 -11.35 -20.69
CA ILE A 229 -2.30 -12.74 -20.27
C ILE A 229 -2.59 -13.61 -21.50
N LYS A 230 -3.46 -13.11 -22.40
CA LYS A 230 -3.80 -13.82 -23.64
C LYS A 230 -2.62 -13.90 -24.61
N GLU A 231 -1.86 -12.81 -24.78
CA GLU A 231 -0.67 -12.77 -25.65
C GLU A 231 0.41 -13.75 -25.18
N ASP A 232 0.63 -13.83 -23.87
CA ASP A 232 1.66 -14.67 -23.26
C ASP A 232 1.20 -16.12 -23.03
N GLY A 233 -0.07 -16.44 -23.33
CA GLY A 233 -0.65 -17.78 -23.11
C GLY A 233 -0.67 -18.19 -21.63
N VAL A 234 -0.79 -17.22 -20.72
CA VAL A 234 -0.87 -17.45 -19.27
C VAL A 234 -2.29 -17.85 -18.89
N PRO A 235 -2.49 -18.81 -17.97
CA PRO A 235 -3.84 -19.13 -17.49
C PRO A 235 -4.48 -17.92 -16.77
N ALA A 236 -5.74 -17.64 -17.10
CA ALA A 236 -6.56 -16.61 -16.45
C ALA A 236 -7.17 -17.18 -15.14
N THR A 237 -6.32 -17.50 -14.18
CA THR A 237 -6.69 -18.15 -12.91
C THR A 237 -6.00 -17.44 -11.74
N PRO A 238 -6.52 -17.58 -10.50
CA PRO A 238 -5.79 -17.14 -9.32
C PRO A 238 -4.42 -17.82 -9.23
N LEU A 239 -3.47 -17.14 -8.62
CA LEU A 239 -2.20 -17.70 -8.17
C LEU A 239 -2.28 -18.07 -6.67
N GLY A 240 -1.21 -18.65 -6.11
CA GLY A 240 -1.13 -18.97 -4.69
C GLY A 240 -1.20 -20.45 -4.37
N TYR A 241 -1.49 -21.29 -5.35
CA TYR A 241 -1.61 -22.74 -5.11
C TYR A 241 -0.31 -23.36 -4.59
N ARG A 242 0.87 -22.87 -5.04
CA ARG A 242 2.14 -23.39 -4.54
C ARG A 242 2.32 -23.09 -3.04
N ALA A 243 2.02 -21.89 -2.61
CA ALA A 243 2.11 -21.52 -1.20
C ALA A 243 1.09 -22.28 -0.36
N LEU A 244 -0.11 -22.50 -0.87
CA LEU A 244 -1.14 -23.32 -0.19
C LEU A 244 -0.71 -24.79 -0.06
N LEU A 245 -0.09 -25.39 -1.09
CA LEU A 245 0.45 -26.74 -1.02
C LEU A 245 1.51 -26.85 0.10
N ASP A 246 2.39 -25.87 0.24
CA ASP A 246 3.38 -25.83 1.32
C ASP A 246 2.75 -25.72 2.73
N ARG A 247 1.48 -25.29 2.80
CA ARG A 247 0.67 -25.23 4.03
C ARG A 247 -0.17 -26.49 4.27
N GLY A 248 -0.07 -27.48 3.40
CA GLY A 248 -0.77 -28.76 3.51
C GLY A 248 -2.17 -28.76 2.91
N PHE A 249 -2.57 -27.71 2.20
CA PHE A 249 -3.81 -27.74 1.41
C PHE A 249 -3.60 -28.53 0.12
N SER A 250 -4.68 -28.99 -0.49
CA SER A 250 -4.65 -29.74 -1.76
C SER A 250 -6.00 -29.59 -2.49
N ALA A 251 -6.11 -30.18 -3.68
CA ALA A 251 -7.38 -30.24 -4.40
C ALA A 251 -8.49 -30.98 -3.61
N ASP A 252 -8.11 -32.03 -2.86
CA ASP A 252 -9.05 -32.81 -2.04
C ASP A 252 -9.36 -32.12 -0.70
N HIS A 253 -8.48 -31.25 -0.24
CA HIS A 253 -8.61 -30.53 1.02
C HIS A 253 -8.27 -29.04 0.81
N PRO A 254 -9.08 -28.29 0.04
CA PRO A 254 -8.85 -26.88 -0.19
C PRO A 254 -9.15 -26.07 1.08
N PRO A 255 -8.59 -24.85 1.20
CA PRO A 255 -8.99 -23.94 2.28
C PRO A 255 -10.47 -23.57 2.17
N GLU A 256 -11.15 -23.35 3.29
CA GLU A 256 -12.54 -22.90 3.34
C GLU A 256 -12.74 -21.55 2.59
N ASP A 257 -11.79 -20.64 2.76
CA ASP A 257 -11.71 -19.36 2.03
C ASP A 257 -10.29 -19.24 1.44
N PHE A 258 -10.23 -19.32 0.11
CA PHE A 258 -9.00 -19.28 -0.67
C PHE A 258 -8.24 -17.96 -0.47
N HIS A 259 -8.94 -16.83 -0.60
CA HIS A 259 -8.31 -15.51 -0.50
C HIS A 259 -7.87 -15.18 0.93
N GLN A 260 -8.63 -15.59 1.92
CA GLN A 260 -8.25 -15.42 3.32
C GLN A 260 -7.01 -16.27 3.67
N ALA A 261 -6.92 -17.48 3.14
CA ALA A 261 -5.74 -18.33 3.33
C ALA A 261 -4.48 -17.69 2.72
N LEU A 262 -4.59 -17.10 1.52
CA LEU A 262 -3.49 -16.36 0.90
C LEU A 262 -3.13 -15.10 1.69
N ALA A 263 -4.10 -14.33 2.15
CA ALA A 263 -3.86 -13.15 2.98
C ALA A 263 -3.11 -13.51 4.28
N LYS A 264 -3.42 -14.67 4.86
CA LYS A 264 -2.70 -15.19 6.02
C LYS A 264 -1.24 -15.51 5.70
N ILE A 265 -0.98 -16.13 4.54
CA ILE A 265 0.39 -16.41 4.06
C ILE A 265 1.16 -15.10 3.86
N ILE A 266 0.52 -14.07 3.30
CA ILE A 266 1.13 -12.74 3.12
C ILE A 266 1.47 -12.13 4.48
N GLN A 267 0.54 -12.11 5.44
CA GLN A 267 0.80 -11.63 6.81
C GLN A 267 1.99 -12.35 7.46
N GLU A 268 2.03 -13.67 7.38
CA GLU A 268 3.13 -14.48 7.93
C GLU A 268 4.47 -14.22 7.23
N THR A 269 4.42 -13.85 5.95
CA THR A 269 5.63 -13.50 5.18
C THR A 269 6.15 -12.13 5.59
N ILE A 270 5.27 -11.15 5.74
CA ILE A 270 5.61 -9.83 6.28
C ILE A 270 6.21 -9.98 7.69
N ALA A 271 5.56 -10.76 8.55
CA ALA A 271 6.06 -11.04 9.89
C ALA A 271 7.44 -11.69 9.85
N PHE A 272 7.66 -12.67 8.97
CA PHE A 272 8.96 -13.30 8.78
C PHE A 272 10.03 -12.31 8.34
N TRP A 273 9.75 -11.43 7.39
CA TRP A 273 10.70 -10.42 6.95
C TRP A 273 11.07 -9.46 8.10
N CYS A 274 10.09 -8.97 8.85
CA CYS A 274 10.33 -8.13 10.02
C CYS A 274 11.14 -8.85 11.09
N GLU A 275 10.84 -10.14 11.36
CA GLU A 275 11.59 -10.98 12.29
C GLU A 275 13.09 -11.05 11.97
N GLN A 276 13.46 -11.11 10.68
CA GLN A 276 14.86 -11.13 10.29
C GLN A 276 15.60 -9.84 10.71
N PHE A 277 14.93 -8.68 10.60
CA PHE A 277 15.51 -7.41 11.05
C PHE A 277 15.57 -7.31 12.58
N VAL A 278 14.57 -7.83 13.30
CA VAL A 278 14.62 -7.93 14.77
C VAL A 278 15.79 -8.84 15.20
N ALA A 279 15.95 -9.99 14.56
CA ALA A 279 17.10 -10.88 14.81
C ALA A 279 18.45 -10.20 14.46
N ALA A 280 18.45 -9.23 13.53
CA ALA A 280 19.60 -8.42 13.22
C ALA A 280 19.82 -7.24 14.20
N GLY A 281 18.99 -7.08 15.23
CA GLY A 281 19.13 -6.07 16.29
C GLY A 281 18.39 -4.76 16.01
N ILE A 282 17.46 -4.71 15.07
CA ILE A 282 16.59 -3.55 14.85
C ILE A 282 15.36 -3.69 15.75
N LEU A 283 15.02 -2.62 16.45
CA LEU A 283 13.88 -2.62 17.36
C LEU A 283 12.55 -2.70 16.59
N PRO A 284 11.55 -3.45 17.08
CA PRO A 284 10.24 -3.58 16.43
C PRO A 284 9.56 -2.24 16.13
N GLU A 285 9.69 -1.25 17.01
CA GLU A 285 9.14 0.10 16.83
C GLU A 285 9.82 0.92 15.72
N LYS A 286 10.92 0.43 15.17
CA LYS A 286 11.64 0.99 14.02
C LYS A 286 11.44 0.19 12.74
N LEU A 287 10.50 -0.76 12.74
CA LEU A 287 10.16 -1.56 11.57
C LEU A 287 8.72 -1.27 11.15
N TYR A 288 8.51 -1.09 9.86
CA TYR A 288 7.22 -0.81 9.26
C TYR A 288 7.05 -1.69 8.01
N PRO A 289 6.01 -2.52 7.90
CA PRO A 289 5.69 -3.17 6.64
C PRO A 289 5.12 -2.15 5.66
N HIS A 290 5.24 -2.43 4.37
CA HIS A 290 4.63 -1.65 3.33
C HIS A 290 3.44 -2.40 2.73
N VAL A 291 2.27 -2.22 3.30
CA VAL A 291 1.02 -2.81 2.78
C VAL A 291 0.23 -1.74 2.04
N ALA A 292 -0.38 -2.11 0.91
CA ALA A 292 -1.30 -1.20 0.23
C ALA A 292 -2.46 -0.84 1.17
N ALA A 293 -2.79 0.45 1.29
CA ALA A 293 -4.04 0.84 1.95
C ALA A 293 -5.22 0.32 1.13
N PRO A 294 -6.44 0.30 1.71
CA PRO A 294 -7.59 -0.23 1.02
C PRO A 294 -7.84 0.53 -0.29
N ALA A 295 -7.08 0.14 -1.31
CA ALA A 295 -7.48 0.42 -2.67
C ALA A 295 -8.75 -0.38 -2.93
N PRO A 296 -9.69 0.17 -3.71
CA PRO A 296 -10.79 -0.65 -4.19
C PRO A 296 -10.14 -1.81 -4.92
N VAL A 297 -10.20 -2.96 -4.29
CA VAL A 297 -9.96 -4.28 -4.84
C VAL A 297 -8.96 -4.33 -5.93
N GLU A 298 -7.88 -4.87 -5.78
CA GLU A 298 -7.51 -5.68 -6.89
C GLU A 298 -6.71 -6.82 -6.40
N THR A 299 -6.87 -7.78 -7.08
CA THR A 299 -6.27 -9.08 -7.25
C THR A 299 -4.85 -9.27 -6.68
N THR A 300 -4.18 -8.21 -6.24
CA THR A 300 -2.81 -8.26 -5.73
C THR A 300 -2.62 -7.70 -4.33
N SER A 301 -3.56 -6.90 -3.82
CA SER A 301 -3.38 -6.25 -2.53
C SER A 301 -3.80 -7.13 -1.37
N ALA A 302 -2.91 -7.26 -0.40
CA ALA A 302 -3.25 -7.87 0.88
C ALA A 302 -4.25 -6.98 1.64
N PRO A 303 -5.24 -7.56 2.35
CA PRO A 303 -6.08 -6.81 3.26
C PRO A 303 -5.25 -6.02 4.26
N ILE A 304 -5.73 -4.83 4.67
CA ILE A 304 -4.98 -3.92 5.55
C ILE A 304 -4.53 -4.55 6.87
N TRP A 305 -5.27 -5.54 7.38
CA TRP A 305 -4.91 -6.25 8.60
C TRP A 305 -3.61 -7.08 8.46
N THR A 306 -3.14 -7.35 7.25
CA THR A 306 -1.88 -8.08 7.03
C THR A 306 -0.65 -7.29 7.48
N ALA A 307 -0.77 -5.97 7.70
CA ALA A 307 0.28 -5.14 8.26
C ALA A 307 0.58 -5.45 9.73
N PHE A 308 -0.36 -6.08 10.45
CA PHE A 308 -0.20 -6.36 11.88
C PHE A 308 0.60 -7.62 12.14
N ASN A 309 1.69 -7.48 12.88
CA ASN A 309 2.52 -8.56 13.37
C ASN A 309 3.28 -8.12 14.63
N LYS A 310 3.87 -9.07 15.36
CA LYS A 310 4.56 -8.79 16.63
C LYS A 310 5.97 -8.20 16.48
N TYR A 311 6.48 -8.10 15.26
CA TYR A 311 7.86 -7.69 14.99
C TYR A 311 7.95 -6.27 14.41
N SER A 312 6.83 -5.59 14.19
CA SER A 312 6.82 -4.26 13.61
C SER A 312 5.57 -3.47 14.01
N ARG A 313 5.62 -2.16 13.85
CA ARG A 313 4.43 -1.30 13.80
C ARG A 313 3.77 -1.45 12.43
N PRO A 314 2.44 -1.33 12.33
CA PRO A 314 1.78 -1.39 11.04
C PRO A 314 2.15 -0.18 10.17
N GLY A 315 2.24 -0.41 8.85
CA GLY A 315 2.54 0.62 7.87
C GLY A 315 1.83 0.39 6.56
N TRP A 316 1.34 1.48 5.96
CA TRP A 316 0.52 1.44 4.75
C TRP A 316 0.91 2.52 3.75
N SER A 317 0.69 2.23 2.45
CA SER A 317 0.52 3.29 1.47
C SER A 317 -0.76 4.06 1.80
N THR A 318 -0.70 5.39 1.85
CA THR A 318 -1.81 6.23 2.30
C THR A 318 -2.06 7.39 1.36
N TYR A 319 -2.23 7.13 0.07
CA TYR A 319 -2.57 8.18 -0.89
C TYR A 319 -3.97 8.75 -0.61
N ALA A 320 -4.12 10.07 -0.76
CA ALA A 320 -5.40 10.75 -0.51
C ALA A 320 -6.54 10.22 -1.38
N VAL A 321 -6.25 9.73 -2.57
CA VAL A 321 -7.23 9.09 -3.47
C VAL A 321 -7.90 7.86 -2.85
N GLN A 322 -7.23 7.19 -1.92
CA GLN A 322 -7.72 6.00 -1.23
C GLN A 322 -8.61 6.35 -0.02
N VAL A 323 -8.74 7.64 0.28
CA VAL A 323 -9.44 8.16 1.44
C VAL A 323 -10.80 8.71 1.04
N LEU A 324 -11.84 8.27 1.69
CA LEU A 324 -13.23 8.56 1.34
C LEU A 324 -13.89 9.55 2.32
N GLY A 325 -13.32 10.74 2.47
CA GLY A 325 -13.94 11.83 3.24
C GLY A 325 -13.95 11.69 4.76
N GLU A 326 -13.76 10.47 5.27
CA GLU A 326 -13.68 10.15 6.71
C GLU A 326 -12.23 9.90 7.16
N GLY A 327 -11.26 10.54 6.49
CA GLY A 327 -9.85 10.27 6.72
C GLY A 327 -9.51 8.82 6.36
N PHE A 328 -8.58 8.23 7.06
CA PHE A 328 -8.20 6.82 6.89
C PHE A 328 -9.04 5.90 7.77
N LYS A 329 -10.36 6.10 7.78
CA LYS A 329 -11.28 5.35 8.65
C LYS A 329 -11.07 3.82 8.63
N PRO A 330 -10.89 3.14 7.49
CA PRO A 330 -10.62 1.71 7.49
C PRO A 330 -9.34 1.33 8.24
N ILE A 331 -8.32 2.19 8.19
CA ILE A 331 -7.07 2.03 8.96
C ILE A 331 -7.34 2.25 10.44
N TYR A 332 -8.10 3.32 10.80
CA TYR A 332 -8.42 3.61 12.20
C TYR A 332 -9.26 2.49 12.83
N ASP A 333 -10.27 1.98 12.11
CA ASP A 333 -11.09 0.86 12.56
C ASP A 333 -10.25 -0.40 12.80
N GLU A 334 -9.22 -0.62 11.98
CA GLU A 334 -8.32 -1.75 12.16
C GLU A 334 -7.32 -1.52 13.30
N LEU A 335 -6.79 -0.30 13.42
CA LEU A 335 -5.94 0.07 14.56
C LEU A 335 -6.67 -0.11 15.90
N GLU A 336 -7.94 0.30 15.99
CA GLU A 336 -8.75 0.14 17.20
C GLU A 336 -8.87 -1.33 17.63
N LYS A 337 -9.09 -2.25 16.69
CA LYS A 337 -9.14 -3.70 16.97
C LYS A 337 -7.84 -4.24 17.55
N HIS A 338 -6.72 -3.57 17.29
CA HIS A 338 -5.39 -3.96 17.75
C HIS A 338 -4.84 -3.08 18.88
N GLY A 339 -5.69 -2.31 19.58
CA GLY A 339 -5.29 -1.48 20.72
C GLY A 339 -4.65 -0.15 20.34
N SER A 340 -4.94 0.36 19.15
CA SER A 340 -4.49 1.66 18.63
C SER A 340 -2.96 1.86 18.68
N PRO A 341 -2.18 0.94 18.14
CA PRO A 341 -0.73 1.09 18.13
C PRO A 341 -0.30 2.30 17.30
N ALA A 342 0.92 2.80 17.56
CA ALA A 342 1.56 3.74 16.66
C ALA A 342 1.78 3.09 15.26
N TRP A 343 1.64 3.88 14.21
CA TRP A 343 1.66 3.39 12.83
C TRP A 343 2.39 4.34 11.88
N ALA A 344 2.54 3.95 10.61
CA ALA A 344 3.21 4.74 9.59
C ALA A 344 2.42 4.82 8.27
N GLY A 345 2.31 6.02 7.71
CA GLY A 345 1.94 6.26 6.32
C GLY A 345 3.21 6.22 5.45
N VAL A 346 3.62 5.01 5.06
CA VAL A 346 4.96 4.78 4.52
C VAL A 346 5.14 5.25 3.08
N GLU A 347 4.06 5.37 2.34
CA GLU A 347 4.05 5.94 0.99
C GLU A 347 2.79 6.80 0.83
N ALA A 348 2.96 8.11 0.77
CA ALA A 348 1.90 9.08 1.00
C ALA A 348 1.97 10.24 0.02
N ASN A 349 0.83 10.74 -0.47
CA ASN A 349 0.73 12.02 -1.17
C ASN A 349 -0.72 12.52 -1.14
N ALA A 350 -0.92 13.79 -0.78
CA ALA A 350 -2.24 14.42 -0.76
C ALA A 350 -2.77 14.72 -2.17
N GLY A 351 -1.88 14.92 -3.13
CA GLY A 351 -2.22 15.30 -4.50
C GLY A 351 -2.03 14.18 -5.51
N MET A 352 -2.97 13.25 -5.60
CA MET A 352 -3.03 12.42 -6.80
C MET A 352 -3.67 13.19 -7.95
N PRO A 353 -3.15 13.04 -9.18
CA PRO A 353 -3.64 13.77 -10.36
C PRO A 353 -5.14 13.58 -10.62
N GLY A 354 -5.87 14.69 -10.69
CA GLY A 354 -7.30 14.68 -10.92
C GLY A 354 -8.17 14.28 -9.72
N LEU A 355 -7.56 14.02 -8.55
CA LEU A 355 -8.22 13.45 -7.37
C LEU A 355 -7.80 14.13 -6.06
N SER A 356 -7.16 15.30 -6.11
CA SER A 356 -6.80 16.06 -4.90
C SER A 356 -8.07 16.54 -4.23
N VAL A 357 -8.56 15.80 -3.24
CA VAL A 357 -9.81 16.07 -2.52
C VAL A 357 -9.56 16.68 -1.14
N VAL A 358 -8.29 16.78 -0.73
CA VAL A 358 -7.90 17.22 0.61
C VAL A 358 -6.67 18.13 0.54
N ASP A 359 -6.64 19.16 1.36
CA ASP A 359 -5.45 20.00 1.53
C ASP A 359 -4.37 19.27 2.37
N TRP A 360 -3.10 19.66 2.17
CA TRP A 360 -1.96 19.02 2.83
C TRP A 360 -1.99 19.10 4.35
N GLU A 361 -2.55 20.16 4.93
CA GLU A 361 -2.67 20.28 6.39
C GLU A 361 -3.63 19.23 6.94
N THR A 362 -4.83 19.15 6.38
CA THR A 362 -5.84 18.14 6.73
C THR A 362 -5.29 16.72 6.51
N TYR A 363 -4.60 16.51 5.40
CA TYR A 363 -3.99 15.22 5.09
C TYR A 363 -2.94 14.79 6.13
N LEU A 364 -2.04 15.68 6.54
CA LEU A 364 -1.08 15.40 7.61
C LEU A 364 -1.75 15.25 8.97
N ALA A 365 -2.83 16.01 9.22
CA ALA A 365 -3.61 15.88 10.44
C ALA A 365 -4.24 14.47 10.56
N TRP A 366 -4.77 13.92 9.48
CA TRP A 366 -5.28 12.56 9.41
C TRP A 366 -4.24 11.49 9.77
N HIS A 367 -2.96 11.78 9.60
CA HIS A 367 -1.90 10.89 10.05
C HIS A 367 -1.55 11.15 11.52
N TYR A 368 -1.05 12.35 11.80
CA TYR A 368 -0.39 12.61 13.09
C TYR A 368 -1.36 12.76 14.27
N ASN A 369 -2.59 13.23 14.05
CA ASN A 369 -3.59 13.29 15.11
C ASN A 369 -4.15 11.89 15.47
N HIS A 370 -3.97 10.90 14.61
CA HIS A 370 -4.43 9.52 14.79
C HIS A 370 -3.30 8.53 15.07
N GLY A 371 -2.23 8.97 15.70
CA GLY A 371 -1.16 8.09 16.19
C GLY A 371 -0.10 7.69 15.16
N CYS A 372 -0.12 8.27 13.96
CA CYS A 372 0.95 8.08 12.99
C CYS A 372 2.26 8.71 13.49
N VAL A 373 3.35 7.99 13.38
CA VAL A 373 4.69 8.46 13.76
C VAL A 373 5.57 8.80 12.57
N LEU A 374 5.17 8.40 11.37
CA LEU A 374 5.97 8.59 10.18
C LEU A 374 5.07 8.76 8.95
N VAL A 375 5.32 9.82 8.17
CA VAL A 375 4.74 10.01 6.84
C VAL A 375 5.86 10.05 5.82
N GLY A 376 5.85 9.11 4.88
CA GLY A 376 6.81 9.01 3.77
C GLY A 376 6.21 9.57 2.48
N VAL A 377 6.52 10.82 2.15
CA VAL A 377 5.98 11.51 0.96
C VAL A 377 6.58 10.91 -0.31
N ASN A 378 5.73 10.32 -1.14
CA ASN A 378 6.10 9.93 -2.50
C ASN A 378 6.05 11.15 -3.42
N MET A 379 7.18 11.46 -4.03
CA MET A 379 7.31 12.58 -4.96
C MET A 379 7.18 12.14 -6.42
N GLY A 380 7.01 10.84 -6.67
CA GLY A 380 7.11 10.25 -8.00
C GLY A 380 8.54 10.23 -8.56
N ALA A 381 8.71 9.63 -9.73
CA ALA A 381 9.94 9.69 -10.51
C ALA A 381 9.83 10.76 -11.60
N THR A 382 10.94 11.35 -11.99
CA THR A 382 10.95 12.33 -13.10
C THR A 382 10.70 11.63 -14.43
N GLY A 383 9.92 12.23 -15.34
CA GLY A 383 9.85 11.82 -16.73
C GLY A 383 8.50 11.34 -17.28
N THR A 384 7.46 11.18 -16.46
CA THR A 384 6.09 10.89 -16.91
C THR A 384 5.10 11.85 -16.25
N ASP A 385 3.85 11.95 -16.74
CA ASP A 385 2.86 12.89 -16.23
C ASP A 385 2.49 12.66 -14.76
N LEU A 386 2.32 11.41 -14.34
CA LEU A 386 1.95 11.07 -12.96
C LEU A 386 3.04 11.46 -11.94
N PRO A 387 4.31 11.09 -12.12
CA PRO A 387 5.39 11.55 -11.25
C PRO A 387 5.55 13.06 -11.16
N LYS A 388 5.38 13.77 -12.30
CA LYS A 388 5.44 15.23 -12.27
C LYS A 388 4.36 15.83 -11.37
N ARG A 389 3.15 15.32 -11.43
CA ARG A 389 2.02 15.80 -10.61
C ARG A 389 2.21 15.49 -9.12
N LEU A 390 2.74 14.31 -8.79
CA LEU A 390 3.11 13.98 -7.40
C LEU A 390 4.17 14.93 -6.86
N TRP A 391 5.17 15.27 -7.69
CA TRP A 391 6.19 16.26 -7.36
C TRP A 391 5.59 17.64 -7.14
N ASP A 392 4.77 18.13 -8.10
CA ASP A 392 4.14 19.45 -8.03
C ASP A 392 3.23 19.56 -6.78
N SER A 393 2.52 18.50 -6.43
CA SER A 393 1.74 18.43 -5.19
C SER A 393 2.64 18.47 -3.95
N ALA A 394 3.66 17.63 -3.87
CA ALA A 394 4.55 17.51 -2.71
C ALA A 394 5.33 18.80 -2.41
N PHE A 395 5.56 19.65 -3.41
CA PHE A 395 6.28 20.91 -3.28
C PHE A 395 5.45 22.14 -3.61
N SER A 396 4.13 22.04 -3.55
CA SER A 396 3.24 23.20 -3.59
C SER A 396 3.47 24.13 -2.40
N GLY A 397 3.11 25.40 -2.54
CA GLY A 397 3.21 26.35 -1.42
C GLY A 397 2.38 25.93 -0.21
N GLU A 398 1.24 25.31 -0.46
CA GLU A 398 0.36 24.74 0.56
C GLU A 398 1.03 23.55 1.29
N ALA A 399 1.63 22.62 0.55
CA ALA A 399 2.35 21.50 1.12
C ALA A 399 3.51 21.97 2.01
N ILE A 400 4.33 22.88 1.53
CA ILE A 400 5.45 23.44 2.30
C ILE A 400 4.95 24.13 3.59
N ALA A 401 3.84 24.86 3.53
CA ALA A 401 3.25 25.47 4.72
C ALA A 401 2.80 24.43 5.75
N ALA A 402 2.14 23.35 5.30
CA ALA A 402 1.73 22.24 6.16
C ALA A 402 2.94 21.51 6.78
N TYR A 403 4.01 21.27 6.01
CA TYR A 403 5.25 20.65 6.51
C TYR A 403 5.88 21.50 7.60
N ARG A 404 6.00 22.82 7.39
CA ARG A 404 6.56 23.76 8.38
C ARG A 404 5.73 23.80 9.64
N LYS A 405 4.40 23.77 9.52
CA LYS A 405 3.48 23.70 10.64
C LYS A 405 3.71 22.44 11.49
N PHE A 406 3.82 21.28 10.84
CA PHE A 406 4.17 20.03 11.50
C PHE A 406 5.56 20.11 12.19
N LEU A 407 6.59 20.54 11.45
CA LEU A 407 7.98 20.58 11.94
C LEU A 407 8.22 21.57 13.09
N THR A 408 7.38 22.60 13.22
CA THR A 408 7.40 23.54 14.35
C THR A 408 6.54 23.09 15.54
N GLY A 409 5.89 21.93 15.45
CA GLY A 409 5.01 21.41 16.51
C GLY A 409 3.70 22.16 16.64
N GLN A 410 3.32 22.97 15.66
CA GLN A 410 2.03 23.64 15.64
C GLN A 410 0.90 22.60 15.41
N PRO A 411 -0.28 22.78 16.01
CA PRO A 411 -1.42 21.90 15.81
C PRO A 411 -1.82 21.83 14.33
N LEU A 412 -1.98 20.62 13.81
CA LEU A 412 -2.55 20.38 12.49
C LEU A 412 -4.08 20.31 12.62
N VAL A 413 -4.80 20.95 11.71
CA VAL A 413 -6.26 21.05 11.76
C VAL A 413 -6.87 20.14 10.70
N GLU A 414 -7.78 19.27 11.13
CA GLU A 414 -8.62 18.50 10.23
C GLU A 414 -9.78 19.36 9.78
N LYS A 415 -9.81 19.65 8.48
CA LYS A 415 -10.91 20.39 7.88
C LYS A 415 -11.92 19.41 7.29
N PRO A 416 -13.21 19.72 7.36
CA PRO A 416 -14.22 18.96 6.63
C PRO A 416 -13.91 18.93 5.14
N VAL A 417 -13.99 17.73 4.55
CA VAL A 417 -13.76 17.56 3.11
C VAL A 417 -15.10 17.36 2.42
N ASP A 418 -15.59 18.40 1.75
CA ASP A 418 -16.75 18.33 0.86
C ASP A 418 -16.28 18.35 -0.59
N HIS A 419 -16.23 17.19 -1.21
CA HIS A 419 -15.84 17.06 -2.62
C HIS A 419 -16.89 16.25 -3.38
N PRO A 420 -17.31 16.68 -4.59
CA PRO A 420 -18.32 15.97 -5.38
C PRO A 420 -18.05 14.48 -5.52
N GLN A 421 -16.80 14.11 -5.73
CA GLN A 421 -16.39 12.71 -5.87
C GLN A 421 -16.72 11.85 -4.62
N LEU A 422 -16.52 12.41 -3.42
CA LEU A 422 -16.84 11.73 -2.17
C LEU A 422 -18.35 11.56 -2.00
N ARG A 423 -19.13 12.60 -2.34
CA ARG A 423 -20.58 12.53 -2.34
C ARG A 423 -21.10 11.50 -3.34
N ILE A 424 -20.55 11.50 -4.57
CA ILE A 424 -20.88 10.51 -5.60
C ILE A 424 -20.59 9.08 -5.12
N GLN A 425 -19.45 8.82 -4.53
CA GLN A 425 -19.09 7.50 -4.01
C GLN A 425 -20.04 7.02 -2.91
N ALA A 426 -20.39 7.91 -1.96
CA ALA A 426 -21.36 7.60 -0.91
C ALA A 426 -22.75 7.27 -1.51
N LYS A 427 -23.18 8.05 -2.52
CA LYS A 427 -24.42 7.83 -3.25
C LYS A 427 -24.40 6.52 -4.04
N LEU A 428 -23.29 6.18 -4.69
CA LEU A 428 -23.13 4.91 -5.42
C LEU A 428 -23.23 3.68 -4.51
N LYS A 429 -22.70 3.73 -3.30
CA LYS A 429 -22.90 2.66 -2.29
C LYS A 429 -24.38 2.46 -1.99
N ARG A 430 -25.14 3.55 -1.87
CA ARG A 430 -26.60 3.49 -1.64
C ARG A 430 -27.36 2.95 -2.85
N VAL A 431 -26.97 3.37 -4.06
CA VAL A 431 -27.54 2.80 -5.31
C VAL A 431 -27.35 1.29 -5.35
N ARG A 432 -26.15 0.81 -5.07
CA ARG A 432 -25.87 -0.63 -5.02
C ARG A 432 -26.76 -1.33 -4.00
N ALA A 433 -26.81 -0.85 -2.77
CA ALA A 433 -27.67 -1.43 -1.74
C ALA A 433 -29.16 -1.42 -2.11
N GLY A 434 -29.62 -0.37 -2.81
CA GLY A 434 -30.98 -0.28 -3.35
C GLY A 434 -31.24 -1.33 -4.43
N ILE A 435 -30.30 -1.54 -5.35
CA ILE A 435 -30.38 -2.59 -6.39
C ILE A 435 -30.45 -3.97 -5.73
N GLU A 436 -29.60 -4.26 -4.75
CA GLU A 436 -29.60 -5.54 -4.04
C GLU A 436 -30.94 -5.80 -3.32
N ARG A 437 -31.53 -4.77 -2.68
CA ARG A 437 -32.87 -4.86 -2.08
C ARG A 437 -33.97 -5.11 -3.13
N TRP A 438 -33.90 -4.47 -4.30
CA TRP A 438 -34.87 -4.71 -5.37
C TRP A 438 -34.78 -6.13 -5.89
N LEU A 439 -33.56 -6.63 -6.15
CA LEU A 439 -33.35 -8.01 -6.60
C LEU A 439 -33.89 -9.02 -5.59
N SER A 440 -33.61 -8.82 -4.28
CA SER A 440 -34.09 -9.71 -3.22
C SER A 440 -35.62 -9.67 -3.04
N SER A 441 -36.26 -8.56 -3.40
CA SER A 441 -37.73 -8.40 -3.36
C SER A 441 -38.42 -8.77 -4.68
N GLY A 442 -37.67 -9.27 -5.68
CA GLY A 442 -38.20 -9.68 -6.99
C GLY A 442 -38.48 -8.50 -7.93
N LYS A 443 -38.07 -7.28 -7.61
CA LYS A 443 -38.19 -6.12 -8.50
C LYS A 443 -37.09 -6.13 -9.54
N ASP A 444 -37.38 -5.62 -10.75
CA ASP A 444 -36.43 -5.53 -11.86
C ASP A 444 -35.64 -4.20 -11.81
N PRO A 445 -34.32 -4.23 -11.59
CA PRO A 445 -33.47 -3.02 -11.56
C PRO A 445 -32.95 -2.62 -12.97
N SER A 446 -33.42 -3.21 -14.05
CA SER A 446 -32.90 -3.00 -15.42
C SER A 446 -32.89 -1.52 -15.83
N ALA A 447 -33.93 -0.77 -15.44
CA ALA A 447 -34.01 0.67 -15.74
C ALA A 447 -32.90 1.48 -15.03
N VAL A 448 -32.58 1.15 -13.77
CA VAL A 448 -31.47 1.75 -13.03
C VAL A 448 -30.15 1.36 -13.67
N GLY A 449 -29.97 0.08 -14.06
CA GLY A 449 -28.78 -0.40 -14.75
C GLY A 449 -28.50 0.36 -16.05
N LYS A 450 -29.55 0.63 -16.84
CA LYS A 450 -29.44 1.41 -18.08
C LYS A 450 -29.03 2.87 -17.81
N LEU A 451 -29.56 3.48 -16.77
CA LEU A 451 -29.17 4.83 -16.37
C LEU A 451 -27.69 4.87 -15.97
N MET A 452 -27.23 3.87 -15.22
CA MET A 452 -25.86 3.78 -14.74
C MET A 452 -24.81 3.57 -15.85
N GLU A 453 -25.21 3.14 -17.06
CA GLU A 453 -24.32 3.08 -18.23
C GLU A 453 -23.74 4.46 -18.62
N GLY A 454 -24.36 5.57 -18.18
CA GLY A 454 -23.86 6.92 -18.33
C GLY A 454 -22.68 7.30 -17.41
N ILE A 455 -22.37 6.50 -16.38
CA ILE A 455 -21.32 6.82 -15.41
C ILE A 455 -19.92 6.81 -16.02
N PRO A 456 -19.45 5.75 -16.71
CA PRO A 456 -18.09 5.71 -17.20
C PRO A 456 -17.72 6.87 -18.14
N PRO A 457 -18.55 7.27 -19.11
CA PRO A 457 -18.25 8.42 -19.96
C PRO A 457 -18.11 9.72 -19.19
N LEU A 458 -18.97 9.98 -18.20
CA LEU A 458 -18.92 11.21 -17.38
C LEU A 458 -17.70 11.22 -16.46
N ALA A 459 -17.39 10.08 -15.86
CA ALA A 459 -16.20 9.92 -14.99
C ALA A 459 -14.90 10.15 -15.78
N ASN A 460 -14.79 9.53 -16.96
CA ASN A 460 -13.63 9.71 -17.84
C ASN A 460 -13.48 11.14 -18.35
N ALA A 461 -14.59 11.86 -18.52
CA ALA A 461 -14.60 13.26 -18.91
C ALA A 461 -14.38 14.23 -17.72
N GLY A 462 -14.27 13.73 -16.48
CA GLY A 462 -14.15 14.57 -15.28
C GLY A 462 -15.39 15.41 -14.94
N LYS A 463 -16.56 15.04 -15.49
CA LYS A 463 -17.82 15.79 -15.36
C LYS A 463 -18.56 15.40 -14.08
N LEU A 464 -17.98 15.72 -12.92
CA LEU A 464 -18.46 15.26 -11.62
C LEU A 464 -19.87 15.74 -11.28
N ASP A 465 -20.24 16.97 -11.63
CA ASP A 465 -21.58 17.52 -11.35
C ASP A 465 -22.67 16.81 -12.19
N GLU A 466 -22.38 16.48 -13.45
CA GLU A 466 -23.27 15.70 -14.31
C GLU A 466 -23.40 14.26 -13.81
N LEU A 467 -22.28 13.68 -13.36
CA LEU A 467 -22.23 12.36 -12.77
C LEU A 467 -23.02 12.29 -11.45
N GLU A 468 -22.89 13.29 -10.58
CA GLU A 468 -23.65 13.34 -9.32
C GLU A 468 -25.16 13.39 -9.57
N LYS A 469 -25.61 14.21 -10.54
CA LYS A 469 -27.02 14.26 -10.94
C LYS A 469 -27.56 12.92 -11.47
N LEU A 470 -26.75 12.20 -12.24
CA LEU A 470 -27.13 10.88 -12.76
C LEU A 470 -27.29 9.86 -11.63
N VAL A 471 -26.40 9.89 -10.64
CA VAL A 471 -26.48 9.02 -9.46
C VAL A 471 -27.69 9.40 -8.58
N ASP A 472 -28.03 10.69 -8.45
CA ASP A 472 -29.23 11.14 -7.74
C ASP A 472 -30.51 10.61 -8.41
N GLN A 473 -30.59 10.62 -9.73
CA GLN A 473 -31.70 10.01 -10.49
C GLN A 473 -31.82 8.50 -10.22
N ALA A 474 -30.69 7.78 -10.14
CA ALA A 474 -30.70 6.37 -9.81
C ALA A 474 -31.23 6.11 -8.39
N LEU A 475 -30.87 6.93 -7.41
CA LEU A 475 -31.39 6.87 -6.04
C LEU A 475 -32.90 7.14 -6.00
N GLU A 476 -33.38 8.16 -6.74
CA GLU A 476 -34.81 8.46 -6.82
C GLU A 476 -35.60 7.29 -7.40
N MET A 477 -35.11 6.67 -8.50
CA MET A 477 -35.75 5.50 -9.09
C MET A 477 -35.84 4.33 -8.11
N LEU A 478 -34.83 4.16 -7.24
CA LEU A 478 -34.80 3.12 -6.19
C LEU A 478 -35.68 3.45 -4.98
N GLY A 479 -36.25 4.66 -4.92
CA GLY A 479 -36.99 5.14 -3.75
C GLY A 479 -36.10 5.46 -2.54
N GLU A 480 -34.80 5.66 -2.79
CA GLU A 480 -33.81 6.05 -1.79
C GLU A 480 -33.81 7.57 -1.59
N THR A 481 -34.92 8.12 -1.09
CA THR A 481 -35.01 9.53 -0.74
C THR A 481 -34.03 9.87 0.36
N GLU A 482 -33.39 11.01 0.21
CA GLU A 482 -32.29 11.48 1.06
C GLU A 482 -32.71 11.62 2.53
N LYS A 483 -32.32 10.67 3.36
CA LYS A 483 -31.91 11.03 4.72
C LYS A 483 -30.40 11.14 4.68
N VAL A 484 -29.88 12.34 4.43
CA VAL A 484 -28.47 12.65 4.67
C VAL A 484 -28.19 12.20 6.10
N PRO A 485 -27.27 11.28 6.35
CA PRO A 485 -26.89 10.91 7.71
C PRO A 485 -26.57 12.17 8.50
N GLU A 486 -26.98 12.23 9.75
CA GLU A 486 -26.85 13.43 10.61
C GLU A 486 -25.40 13.95 10.68
N ALA A 487 -24.42 13.05 10.53
CA ALA A 487 -23.00 13.38 10.38
C ALA A 487 -22.68 14.31 9.20
N TYR A 488 -23.48 14.33 8.14
CA TYR A 488 -23.30 15.21 6.98
C TYR A 488 -24.14 16.48 7.02
N ARG A 489 -25.07 16.61 7.97
CA ARG A 489 -25.90 17.83 8.12
C ARG A 489 -25.13 19.02 8.68
N GLY A 490 -24.03 18.78 9.38
CA GLY A 490 -23.16 19.83 9.93
C GLY A 490 -22.37 20.63 8.88
N PHE A 491 -22.32 20.18 7.64
CA PHE A 491 -21.50 20.78 6.58
C PHE A 491 -22.25 21.81 5.71
N ARG A 492 -23.51 22.14 6.04
CA ARG A 492 -24.32 23.16 5.35
C ARG A 492 -24.43 24.46 6.15
N LYS A 493 -23.34 24.97 6.74
CA LYS A 493 -23.31 26.35 7.23
C LYS A 493 -21.98 27.00 6.92
#